data_d0b7ab275e829c4f676500b65cf2cd8e
#
_entry.id   d0b7ab275e829c4f676500b65cf2cd8e
#
_cell.length_a   1.000
_cell.length_b   1.000
_cell.length_c   1.000
_cell.angle_alpha   90.00
_cell.angle_beta   90.00
_cell.angle_gamma   90.00
#
_symmetry.space_group_name_H-M   'P 1'
#
loop_
_entity.id
_entity.type
_entity.pdbx_description
1 polymer ?
#
loop_
_entity_poly.entity_id
_entity_poly.type
_entity_poly.pdbx_seq_one_letter_code
_entity_poly.pdbx_strand_id
1 'polypeptide(L)' 'MNSKEFSLKIESISKQKRCSYMDSILDFCKENELDPGTVGNLIS' A
#
# COMPACT_ATOMS: atom_id res chain seq x y z
N MET A 1 -10.74 6.89 1.57
CA MET A 1 -9.95 5.85 2.25
C MET A 1 -9.13 6.46 3.37
N ASN A 2 -9.20 5.90 4.55
CA ASN A 2 -8.38 6.38 5.67
C ASN A 2 -7.13 5.52 5.83
N SER A 3 -6.20 5.95 6.69
CA SER A 3 -4.92 5.26 6.84
C SER A 3 -5.08 3.83 7.37
N LYS A 4 -6.08 3.58 8.19
CA LYS A 4 -6.35 2.25 8.71
C LYS A 4 -6.76 1.29 7.60
N GLU A 5 -7.68 1.72 6.75
CA GLU A 5 -8.12 0.90 5.61
C GLU A 5 -7.00 0.67 4.63
N PHE A 6 -6.19 1.69 4.40
CA PHE A 6 -5.04 1.56 3.52
C PHE A 6 -4.06 0.51 4.05
N SER A 7 -3.74 0.58 5.33
CA SER A 7 -2.82 -0.37 5.95
C SER A 7 -3.33 -1.80 5.86
N LEU A 8 -4.63 -2.01 6.10
CA LEU A 8 -5.22 -3.33 5.99
C LEU A 8 -5.15 -3.87 4.57
N LYS A 9 -5.35 -3.01 3.60
CA LYS A 9 -5.28 -3.39 2.19
C LYS A 9 -3.87 -3.81 1.80
N ILE A 10 -2.89 -3.02 2.22
CA ILE A 10 -1.48 -3.33 1.95
C ILE A 10 -1.08 -4.64 2.62
N GLU A 11 -1.51 -4.84 3.85
CA GLU A 11 -1.21 -6.07 4.58
C GLU A 11 -1.78 -7.29 3.85
N SER A 12 -3.00 -7.17 3.34
CA SER A 12 -3.64 -8.22 2.56
C SER A 12 -2.83 -8.55 1.31
N ILE A 13 -2.39 -7.52 0.59
CA ILE A 13 -1.59 -7.70 -0.62
C ILE A 13 -0.28 -8.40 -0.28
N SER A 14 0.36 -7.97 0.80
CA SER A 14 1.62 -8.54 1.25
C SER A 14 1.49 -10.05 1.50
N LYS A 15 0.42 -10.45 2.16
CA LYS A 15 0.16 -11.86 2.44
C LYS A 15 -0.13 -12.65 1.18
N GLN A 16 -0.94 -12.08 0.30
CA GLN A 16 -1.33 -12.73 -0.94
C GLN A 16 -0.15 -12.97 -1.87
N LYS A 17 0.70 -11.96 -2.01
CA LYS A 17 1.83 -12.02 -2.94
C LYS A 17 3.13 -12.47 -2.28
N ARG A 18 3.10 -12.68 -0.96
CA ARG A 18 4.27 -13.07 -0.18
C ARG A 18 5.45 -12.15 -0.41
N CYS A 19 5.17 -10.86 -0.47
CA CYS A 19 6.20 -9.85 -0.64
C CYS A 19 6.28 -8.97 0.60
N SER A 20 7.31 -8.13 0.67
CA SER A 20 7.46 -7.23 1.79
C SER A 20 6.37 -6.16 1.78
N TYR A 21 6.16 -5.53 2.93
CA TYR A 21 5.16 -4.46 3.06
C TYR A 21 5.45 -3.33 2.07
N MET A 22 6.72 -2.95 1.95
CA MET A 22 7.11 -1.89 1.02
C MET A 22 6.83 -2.25 -0.43
N ASP A 23 7.10 -3.49 -0.80
CA ASP A 23 6.80 -3.97 -2.15
C ASP A 23 5.29 -3.93 -2.42
N SER A 24 4.51 -4.26 -1.40
CA SER A 24 3.05 -4.20 -1.51
C SER A 24 2.56 -2.78 -1.76
N ILE A 25 3.16 -1.81 -1.10
CA ILE A 25 2.83 -0.39 -1.28
C ILE A 25 3.15 0.04 -2.71
N LEU A 26 4.31 -0.34 -3.21
CA LEU A 26 4.71 0.01 -4.56
C LEU A 26 3.77 -0.60 -5.59
N ASP A 27 3.40 -1.85 -5.39
CA ASP A 27 2.47 -2.54 -6.28
C ASP A 27 1.09 -1.88 -6.27
N PHE A 28 0.61 -1.54 -5.08
CA PHE A 28 -0.66 -0.84 -4.93
C PHE A 28 -0.65 0.50 -5.65
N CYS A 29 0.43 1.25 -5.51
CA CYS A 29 0.57 2.53 -6.17
C CYS A 29 0.54 2.38 -7.69
N LYS A 30 1.19 1.36 -8.21
CA LYS A 30 1.20 1.10 -9.64
C LYS A 30 -0.19 0.77 -10.17
N GLU A 31 -0.91 -0.08 -9.46
CA GLU A 31 -2.23 -0.51 -9.91
C GLU A 31 -3.24 0.63 -9.90
N ASN A 32 -3.11 1.55 -8.95
CA ASN A 32 -4.04 2.66 -8.79
C ASN A 32 -3.50 3.98 -9.32
N GLU A 33 -2.34 3.95 -9.96
CA GLU A 33 -1.68 5.15 -10.49
C GLU A 33 -1.49 6.23 -9.44
N LEU A 34 -1.14 5.81 -8.23
CA LEU A 34 -0.91 6.72 -7.11
C LEU A 34 0.57 7.10 -7.00
N ASP A 35 0.81 8.31 -6.53
CA ASP A 35 2.17 8.78 -6.27
C ASP A 35 2.63 8.24 -4.91
N PRO A 36 3.79 7.55 -4.84
CA PRO A 36 4.31 7.06 -3.57
C PRO A 36 4.46 8.16 -2.50
N GLY A 37 4.73 9.38 -2.92
CA GLY A 37 4.80 10.51 -2.01
C GLY A 37 3.47 10.81 -1.34
N THR A 38 2.38 10.70 -2.09
CA THR A 38 1.03 10.90 -1.56
C THR A 38 0.67 9.78 -0.59
N VAL A 39 1.05 8.55 -0.93
CA VAL A 39 0.78 7.39 -0.09
C VAL A 39 1.52 7.51 1.24
N GLY A 40 2.71 8.09 1.24
CA GLY A 40 3.48 8.30 2.45
C GLY A 40 2.70 9.11 3.50
N ASN A 41 1.87 10.03 3.08
CA ASN A 41 1.05 10.83 3.98
C ASN A 41 -0.06 10.02 4.64
N LEU A 42 -0.49 8.95 4.00
CA LEU A 42 -1.53 8.08 4.54
C LEU A 42 -0.99 7.11 5.58
N ILE A 43 0.31 6.85 5.54
CA ILE A 43 0.95 5.87 6.41
C ILE A 43 1.45 6.49 7.72
N SER A 44 1.75 7.75 7.71
CA SER A 44 2.36 8.43 8.85
C SER A 44 1.50 8.44 10.12
#